data_223ce23da9aec497dcd29238f329ac96
#
_entry.id   223ce23da9aec497dcd29238f329ac96
#
_cell.length_a   1.000
_cell.length_b   1.000
_cell.length_c   1.000
_cell.angle_alpha   90.00
_cell.angle_beta   90.00
_cell.angle_gamma   90.00
#
_symmetry.space_group_name_H-M   'P 1'
#
loop_
_entity.id
_entity.type
_entity.pdbx_description
1 polymer ?
#
loop_
_entity_poly.entity_id
_entity_poly.type
_entity_poly.pdbx_seq_one_letter_code
_entity_poly.pdbx_strand_id
1 'polypeptide(L)'
;MKYLLILPGVLVLLVLIAVVRTLVSPRKTSDYQPPQTDEAEALRLAGKLSKMIQVDTTSHAGGDDPARFRAFHKTLAELFPRVFSQLEKTEIDGNLLFYWKGRSREKP
;
A
#
# COMPACT_ATOMS: atom_id res chain seq x y z
N MET A 1 -26.00 43.19 -22.49
CA MET A 1 -24.63 43.10 -23.07
C MET A 1 -23.52 43.34 -22.03
N LYS A 2 -23.75 44.14 -20.99
CA LYS A 2 -22.76 44.40 -19.91
C LYS A 2 -22.40 43.12 -19.11
N TYR A 3 -23.32 42.17 -18.96
CA TYR A 3 -23.13 40.93 -18.22
C TYR A 3 -22.25 39.93 -18.96
N LEU A 4 -22.09 40.04 -20.28
CA LEU A 4 -21.28 39.11 -21.09
C LEU A 4 -19.78 39.28 -20.81
N LEU A 5 -19.33 40.46 -20.38
CA LEU A 5 -17.95 40.75 -19.99
C LEU A 5 -17.65 40.44 -18.51
N ILE A 6 -18.69 40.40 -17.68
CA ILE A 6 -18.54 40.08 -16.25
C ILE A 6 -18.18 38.60 -16.05
N LEU A 7 -18.77 37.71 -16.84
CA LEU A 7 -18.53 36.26 -16.71
C LEU A 7 -17.04 35.86 -16.91
N PRO A 8 -16.38 36.31 -18.01
CA PRO A 8 -14.95 36.03 -18.18
C PRO A 8 -14.08 36.70 -17.13
N GLY A 9 -14.46 37.92 -16.65
CA GLY A 9 -13.75 38.61 -15.59
C GLY A 9 -13.77 37.85 -14.25
N VAL A 10 -14.92 37.31 -13.88
CA VAL A 10 -15.06 36.46 -12.69
C VAL A 10 -14.26 35.20 -12.82
N LEU A 11 -14.26 34.55 -13.99
CA LEU A 11 -13.49 33.33 -14.24
C LEU A 11 -11.98 33.60 -14.09
N VAL A 12 -11.47 34.68 -14.66
CA VAL A 12 -10.04 35.05 -14.53
C VAL A 12 -9.68 35.30 -13.06
N LEU A 13 -10.56 36.00 -12.32
CA LEU A 13 -10.34 36.24 -10.90
C LEU A 13 -10.28 34.94 -10.08
N LEU A 14 -11.18 33.99 -10.34
CA LEU A 14 -11.18 32.69 -9.67
C LEU A 14 -9.90 31.90 -9.97
N VAL A 15 -9.44 31.92 -11.21
CA VAL A 15 -8.18 31.25 -11.61
C VAL A 15 -6.99 31.91 -10.91
N LEU A 16 -6.93 33.23 -10.85
CA LEU A 16 -5.88 33.95 -10.13
C LEU A 16 -5.87 33.62 -8.64
N ILE A 17 -7.01 33.58 -8.00
CA ILE A 17 -7.13 33.18 -6.59
C ILE A 17 -6.65 31.77 -6.40
N ALA A 18 -7.02 30.82 -7.26
CA ALA A 18 -6.58 29.42 -7.19
C ALA A 18 -5.06 29.29 -7.35
N VAL A 19 -4.47 30.01 -8.30
CA VAL A 19 -3.01 30.01 -8.53
C VAL A 19 -2.27 30.58 -7.32
N VAL A 20 -2.70 31.75 -6.82
CA VAL A 20 -2.08 32.37 -5.64
C VAL A 20 -2.18 31.45 -4.43
N ARG A 21 -3.35 30.85 -4.20
CA ARG A 21 -3.57 29.93 -3.09
C ARG A 21 -2.69 28.68 -3.18
N THR A 22 -2.46 28.17 -4.39
CA THR A 22 -1.57 27.02 -4.62
C THR A 22 -0.11 27.37 -4.37
N LEU A 23 0.32 28.57 -4.79
CA LEU A 23 1.71 29.03 -4.60
C LEU A 23 2.03 29.38 -3.15
N VAL A 24 1.05 29.92 -2.43
CA VAL A 24 1.22 30.32 -1.02
C VAL A 24 0.96 29.17 -0.04
N SER A 25 0.29 28.09 -0.50
CA SER A 25 0.08 26.91 0.34
C SER A 25 1.41 26.34 0.80
N PRO A 26 1.68 26.28 2.12
CA PRO A 26 2.91 25.69 2.61
C PRO A 26 2.95 24.22 2.19
N ARG A 27 4.00 23.84 1.49
CA ARG A 27 4.27 22.42 1.24
C ARG A 27 4.44 21.76 2.59
N LYS A 28 3.55 20.84 2.93
CA LYS A 28 3.75 19.95 4.08
C LYS A 28 4.94 19.06 3.75
N THR A 29 6.13 19.54 4.06
CA THR A 29 7.31 18.68 4.12
C THR A 29 7.15 17.81 5.36
N SER A 30 7.11 16.51 5.17
CA SER A 30 7.19 15.58 6.29
C SER A 30 8.58 15.70 6.90
N ASP A 31 8.68 16.01 8.18
CA ASP A 31 9.93 15.91 8.94
C ASP A 31 10.33 14.45 9.20
N TYR A 32 9.69 13.52 8.49
CA TYR A 32 10.01 12.10 8.58
C TYR A 32 11.43 11.88 8.05
N GLN A 33 12.33 11.59 8.98
CA GLN A 33 13.62 11.03 8.66
C GLN A 33 13.45 9.51 8.59
N PRO A 34 13.70 8.90 7.42
CA PRO A 34 13.66 7.44 7.33
C PRO A 34 14.66 6.87 8.34
N PRO A 35 14.28 5.80 9.07
CA PRO A 35 15.23 5.15 9.95
C PRO A 35 16.46 4.73 9.15
N GLN A 36 17.63 4.82 9.76
CA GLN A 36 18.86 4.33 9.12
C GLN A 36 18.65 2.85 8.78
N THR A 37 18.68 2.56 7.50
CA THR A 37 18.49 1.19 7.03
C THR A 37 19.79 0.43 7.29
N ASP A 38 19.71 -0.61 8.10
CA ASP A 38 20.79 -1.59 8.20
C ASP A 38 20.89 -2.33 6.85
N GLU A 39 22.03 -2.20 6.20
CA GLU A 39 22.27 -2.81 4.89
C GLU A 39 22.10 -4.34 4.93
N ALA A 40 22.53 -5.00 6.00
CA ALA A 40 22.37 -6.43 6.19
C ALA A 40 20.88 -6.82 6.28
N GLU A 41 20.09 -6.03 7.01
CA GLU A 41 18.63 -6.22 7.09
C GLU A 41 17.96 -5.99 5.73
N ALA A 42 18.37 -4.96 5.01
CA ALA A 42 17.83 -4.66 3.67
C ALA A 42 18.11 -5.80 2.68
N LEU A 43 19.33 -6.35 2.67
CA LEU A 43 19.69 -7.51 1.83
C LEU A 43 18.91 -8.76 2.23
N ARG A 44 18.71 -8.99 3.52
CA ARG A 44 17.90 -10.11 4.01
C ARG A 44 16.45 -10.01 3.55
N LEU A 45 15.86 -8.82 3.62
CA LEU A 45 14.48 -8.57 3.15
C LEU A 45 14.38 -8.67 1.64
N ALA A 46 15.35 -8.16 0.90
CA ALA A 46 15.43 -8.29 -0.56
C ALA A 46 15.50 -9.76 -1.00
N GLY A 47 16.26 -10.59 -0.28
CA GLY A 47 16.31 -12.04 -0.52
C GLY A 47 14.95 -12.73 -0.31
N LYS A 48 14.20 -12.34 0.72
CA LYS A 48 12.83 -12.85 0.95
C LYS A 48 11.89 -12.42 -0.18
N LEU A 49 11.92 -11.14 -0.56
CA LEU A 49 11.12 -10.62 -1.65
C LEU A 49 11.41 -11.34 -2.97
N SER A 50 12.69 -11.56 -3.28
CA SER A 50 13.09 -12.32 -4.47
C SER A 50 12.48 -13.72 -4.51
N LYS A 51 12.49 -14.45 -3.41
CA LYS A 51 11.85 -15.77 -3.33
C LYS A 51 10.34 -15.71 -3.52
N MET A 52 9.69 -14.68 -3.01
CA MET A 52 8.24 -14.49 -3.19
C MET A 52 7.88 -14.22 -4.64
N ILE A 53 8.66 -13.39 -5.34
CA ILE A 53 8.42 -13.04 -6.75
C ILE A 53 8.65 -14.23 -7.69
N GLN A 54 9.51 -15.19 -7.33
CA GLN A 54 9.78 -16.37 -8.14
C GLN A 54 8.64 -17.39 -8.16
N VAL A 55 7.68 -17.27 -7.25
CA VAL A 55 6.49 -18.14 -7.27
C VAL A 55 5.46 -17.52 -8.23
N ASP A 56 5.03 -18.32 -9.20
CA ASP A 56 4.02 -17.88 -10.18
C ASP A 56 2.64 -17.73 -9.52
N THR A 57 2.24 -16.48 -9.33
CA THR A 57 0.92 -16.08 -8.83
C THR A 57 0.13 -15.30 -9.88
N THR A 58 0.47 -15.45 -11.15
CA THR A 58 -0.17 -14.71 -12.25
C THR A 58 -1.61 -15.18 -12.45
N SER A 59 -2.55 -14.26 -12.43
CA SER A 59 -3.95 -14.53 -12.76
C SER A 59 -4.13 -14.66 -14.27
N HIS A 60 -4.93 -15.63 -14.68
CA HIS A 60 -5.23 -15.90 -16.09
C HIS A 60 -6.72 -15.74 -16.38
N ALA A 61 -7.06 -15.30 -17.60
CA ALA A 61 -8.44 -15.08 -18.04
C ALA A 61 -9.32 -16.35 -18.02
N GLY A 62 -8.73 -17.54 -17.92
CA GLY A 62 -9.41 -18.83 -17.84
C GLY A 62 -9.75 -19.33 -16.43
N GLY A 63 -9.47 -18.51 -15.41
CA GLY A 63 -9.59 -18.88 -14.00
C GLY A 63 -8.23 -19.15 -13.35
N ASP A 64 -8.21 -18.96 -12.04
CA ASP A 64 -7.00 -19.14 -11.23
C ASP A 64 -6.89 -20.59 -10.74
N ASP A 65 -5.68 -21.17 -10.83
CA ASP A 65 -5.39 -22.48 -10.25
C ASP A 65 -5.09 -22.35 -8.75
N PRO A 66 -5.94 -22.91 -7.86
CA PRO A 66 -5.72 -22.85 -6.42
C PRO A 66 -4.38 -23.47 -5.97
N ALA A 67 -3.80 -24.34 -6.78
CA ALA A 67 -2.50 -24.96 -6.46
C ALA A 67 -1.34 -23.97 -6.48
N ARG A 68 -1.39 -22.95 -7.34
CA ARG A 68 -0.39 -21.88 -7.40
C ARG A 68 -0.38 -21.05 -6.13
N PHE A 69 -1.57 -20.65 -5.67
CA PHE A 69 -1.69 -19.91 -4.43
C PHE A 69 -1.26 -20.71 -3.22
N ARG A 70 -1.55 -22.01 -3.18
CA ARG A 70 -1.06 -22.91 -2.12
C ARG A 70 0.46 -23.02 -2.12
N ALA A 71 1.10 -23.08 -3.28
CA ALA A 71 2.55 -23.05 -3.39
C ALA A 71 3.13 -21.74 -2.82
N PHE A 72 2.50 -20.61 -3.13
CA PHE A 72 2.88 -19.31 -2.57
C PHE A 72 2.68 -19.25 -1.05
N HIS A 73 1.56 -19.79 -0.52
CA HIS A 73 1.31 -19.86 0.92
C HIS A 73 2.39 -20.67 1.66
N LYS A 74 2.87 -21.77 1.05
CA LYS A 74 3.97 -22.56 1.60
C LYS A 74 5.26 -21.74 1.66
N THR A 75 5.59 -21.04 0.57
CA THR A 75 6.75 -20.14 0.53
C THR A 75 6.66 -19.04 1.59
N LEU A 76 5.49 -18.44 1.78
CA LEU A 76 5.27 -17.45 2.84
C LEU A 76 5.49 -18.03 4.24
N ALA A 77 5.00 -19.25 4.50
CA ALA A 77 5.19 -19.91 5.80
C ALA A 77 6.67 -20.19 6.09
N GLU A 78 7.45 -20.57 5.07
CA GLU A 78 8.89 -20.79 5.18
C GLU A 78 9.67 -19.49 5.42
N LEU A 79 9.26 -18.39 4.77
CA LEU A 79 9.94 -17.09 4.87
C LEU A 79 9.57 -16.31 6.14
N PHE A 80 8.36 -16.51 6.65
CA PHE A 80 7.80 -15.77 7.79
C PHE A 80 7.22 -16.69 8.86
N PRO A 81 7.99 -17.65 9.42
CA PRO A 81 7.48 -18.64 10.36
C PRO A 81 6.86 -18.02 11.61
N ARG A 82 7.39 -16.86 12.06
CA ARG A 82 6.84 -16.16 13.25
C ARG A 82 5.42 -15.63 13.01
N VAL A 83 5.10 -15.18 11.81
CA VAL A 83 3.75 -14.72 11.45
C VAL A 83 2.77 -15.89 11.52
N PHE A 84 3.14 -17.02 10.95
CA PHE A 84 2.30 -18.22 10.93
C PHE A 84 2.14 -18.88 12.30
N SER A 85 3.09 -18.72 13.22
CA SER A 85 3.04 -19.28 14.56
C SER A 85 2.37 -18.37 15.60
N GLN A 86 2.41 -17.05 15.41
CA GLN A 86 1.94 -16.08 16.41
C GLN A 86 0.57 -15.49 16.09
N LEU A 87 0.15 -15.51 14.82
CA LEU A 87 -1.12 -14.96 14.38
C LEU A 87 -2.13 -16.06 14.07
N GLU A 88 -3.40 -15.76 14.32
CA GLU A 88 -4.49 -16.66 13.92
C GLU A 88 -4.68 -16.55 12.40
N LYS A 89 -4.46 -17.66 11.71
CA LYS A 89 -4.57 -17.74 10.25
C LYS A 89 -5.94 -18.29 9.84
N THR A 90 -6.59 -17.58 8.94
CA THR A 90 -7.80 -18.05 8.23
C THR A 90 -7.55 -18.02 6.74
N GLU A 91 -7.92 -19.07 6.03
CA GLU A 91 -7.86 -19.14 4.58
C GLU A 91 -9.26 -19.04 3.99
N ILE A 92 -9.45 -18.08 3.08
CA ILE A 92 -10.74 -17.82 2.42
C ILE A 92 -10.49 -17.73 0.91
N ASP A 93 -10.96 -18.72 0.16
CA ASP A 93 -10.85 -18.77 -1.31
C ASP A 93 -9.43 -18.48 -1.86
N GLY A 94 -8.42 -19.09 -1.23
CA GLY A 94 -7.03 -18.89 -1.62
C GLY A 94 -6.38 -17.59 -1.08
N ASN A 95 -7.11 -16.80 -0.30
CA ASN A 95 -6.58 -15.63 0.40
C ASN A 95 -6.22 -15.99 1.84
N LEU A 96 -5.14 -15.41 2.35
CA LEU A 96 -4.73 -15.57 3.74
C LEU A 96 -5.12 -14.33 4.55
N LEU A 97 -5.88 -14.55 5.60
CA LEU A 97 -6.20 -13.54 6.60
C LEU A 97 -5.46 -13.88 7.90
N PHE A 98 -4.67 -12.93 8.41
CA PHE A 98 -4.01 -13.06 9.69
C PHE A 98 -4.62 -12.09 10.70
N TYR A 99 -5.09 -12.63 11.81
CA TYR A 99 -5.60 -11.82 12.91
C TYR A 99 -4.54 -11.63 13.98
N TRP A 100 -4.18 -10.37 14.22
CA TRP A 100 -3.28 -9.99 15.30
C TRP A 100 -4.08 -9.47 16.47
N LYS A 101 -4.11 -10.23 17.55
CA LYS A 101 -4.78 -9.85 18.77
C LYS A 101 -4.05 -8.69 19.43
N GLY A 102 -4.69 -7.52 19.49
CA GLY A 102 -4.18 -6.34 20.17
C GLY A 102 -4.12 -6.51 21.71
N ARG A 103 -3.48 -5.57 22.38
CA ARG A 103 -3.41 -5.54 23.86
C ARG A 103 -4.76 -5.24 24.50
N SER A 104 -5.67 -4.58 23.82
CA SER A 104 -6.99 -4.19 24.30
C SER A 104 -8.06 -4.74 23.36
N ARG A 105 -9.15 -5.26 23.94
CA ARG A 105 -10.34 -5.69 23.16
C ARG A 105 -11.24 -4.53 22.75
N GLU A 106 -11.01 -3.33 23.29
CA GLU A 106 -11.87 -2.15 23.08
C GLU A 106 -11.50 -1.32 21.83
N LYS A 107 -10.37 -1.62 21.20
CA LYS A 107 -9.93 -0.94 19.96
C LYS A 107 -9.66 -1.99 18.91
N PRO A 108 -10.36 -1.88 17.77
CA PRO A 108 -10.08 -2.73 16.61
C PRO A 108 -8.67 -2.47 16.07
#